data_7736e314baf386ec5a19827f99a61f5a
#
_entry.id   7736e314baf386ec5a19827f99a61f5a
#
_cell.length_a   1.000
_cell.length_b   1.000
_cell.length_c   1.000
_cell.angle_alpha   90.00
_cell.angle_beta   90.00
_cell.angle_gamma   90.00
#
_symmetry.space_group_name_H-M   'P 1'
#
loop_
_entity.id
_entity.type
_entity.pdbx_description
1 polymer ?
#
loop_
_entity_poly.entity_id
_entity_poly.type
_entity_poly.pdbx_seq_one_letter_code
_entity_poly.pdbx_strand_id
1 'polypeptide(L)'
;MRFPHVSDDNPFKVLSPGVESDVLCILGRSPMEHSASNIADLTDRSRSQVHMVLQRLVQTELVLRCVLEGWSGYRLNPQHPLTEHVKAIAQLRITRSTEGA
;
A
#
# COMPACT_ATOMS: atom_id res chain seq x y z
N MET A 1 -5.75 -21.01 11.10
CA MET A 1 -4.82 -20.45 10.12
C MET A 1 -5.11 -18.97 9.92
N ARG A 2 -4.10 -18.18 9.87
CA ARG A 2 -4.30 -16.77 9.66
C ARG A 2 -3.74 -16.37 8.31
N PHE A 3 -4.30 -15.30 7.78
CA PHE A 3 -3.81 -14.76 6.53
C PHE A 3 -2.42 -14.19 6.72
N PRO A 4 -1.56 -14.35 5.74
CA PRO A 4 -0.28 -13.68 5.80
C PRO A 4 -0.53 -12.18 5.75
N HIS A 5 0.10 -11.49 6.64
CA HIS A 5 0.04 -10.04 6.65
C HIS A 5 0.79 -9.49 5.46
N VAL A 6 0.33 -8.34 4.97
CA VAL A 6 1.07 -7.65 3.94
C VAL A 6 2.52 -7.45 4.35
N SER A 7 2.74 -7.17 5.63
CA SER A 7 4.09 -6.94 6.11
C SER A 7 4.96 -8.19 6.11
N ASP A 8 4.37 -9.38 5.99
CA ASP A 8 5.14 -10.61 6.00
C ASP A 8 6.00 -10.77 4.74
N ASP A 9 5.52 -10.27 3.60
CA ASP A 9 6.30 -10.36 2.36
C ASP A 9 6.28 -9.05 1.59
N ASN A 10 6.18 -7.96 2.31
CA ASN A 10 6.13 -6.63 1.71
C ASN A 10 7.54 -6.20 1.29
N PRO A 11 7.82 -6.10 -0.02
CA PRO A 11 9.15 -5.74 -0.48
C PRO A 11 9.57 -4.34 -0.09
N PHE A 12 8.62 -3.44 0.19
CA PHE A 12 8.97 -2.09 0.62
C PHE A 12 9.62 -2.08 2.01
N LYS A 13 9.45 -3.14 2.79
CA LYS A 13 10.06 -3.22 4.10
C LYS A 13 11.59 -3.20 4.04
N VAL A 14 12.15 -3.62 2.92
CA VAL A 14 13.59 -3.54 2.72
C VAL A 14 14.04 -2.09 2.71
N LEU A 15 13.19 -1.20 2.17
CA LEU A 15 13.53 0.21 2.02
C LEU A 15 13.05 1.05 3.20
N SER A 16 11.87 0.75 3.70
CA SER A 16 11.27 1.56 4.75
C SER A 16 10.25 0.71 5.52
N PRO A 17 10.49 0.42 6.77
CA PRO A 17 9.59 -0.44 7.54
C PRO A 17 8.41 0.28 8.18
N GLY A 18 7.98 1.38 7.67
CA GLY A 18 6.90 2.16 8.26
C GLY A 18 5.53 1.84 7.71
N VAL A 19 4.56 2.65 8.13
CA VAL A 19 3.18 2.52 7.65
C VAL A 19 3.13 2.79 6.16
N GLU A 20 3.98 3.68 5.66
CA GLU A 20 4.02 4.00 4.25
C GLU A 20 4.24 2.78 3.38
N SER A 21 5.15 1.91 3.82
CA SER A 21 5.46 0.73 3.02
C SER A 21 4.26 -0.21 2.94
N ASP A 22 3.51 -0.32 4.04
CA ASP A 22 2.31 -1.16 4.03
C ASP A 22 1.26 -0.58 3.09
N VAL A 23 1.05 0.73 3.13
CA VAL A 23 0.07 1.39 2.28
C VAL A 23 0.47 1.24 0.81
N LEU A 24 1.73 1.49 0.49
CA LEU A 24 2.21 1.38 -0.89
C LEU A 24 2.09 -0.05 -1.40
N CYS A 25 2.32 -1.02 -0.54
CA CYS A 25 2.19 -2.42 -0.96
C CYS A 25 0.75 -2.76 -1.33
N ILE A 26 -0.20 -2.32 -0.51
CA ILE A 26 -1.61 -2.57 -0.81
C ILE A 26 -2.01 -1.90 -2.13
N LEU A 27 -1.69 -0.62 -2.26
CA LEU A 27 -2.10 0.13 -3.44
C LEU A 27 -1.39 -0.35 -4.70
N GLY A 28 -0.15 -0.80 -4.57
CA GLY A 28 0.59 -1.29 -5.70
C GLY A 28 0.13 -2.66 -6.18
N ARG A 29 -0.39 -3.48 -5.28
CA ARG A 29 -0.84 -4.82 -5.63
C ARG A 29 -2.26 -4.88 -6.14
N SER A 30 -3.06 -3.87 -5.81
CA SER A 30 -4.48 -3.89 -6.15
C SER A 30 -4.80 -2.80 -7.16
N PRO A 31 -5.51 -3.13 -8.24
CA PRO A 31 -5.96 -2.11 -9.17
C PRO A 31 -7.20 -1.37 -8.68
N MET A 32 -7.79 -1.82 -7.59
CA MET A 32 -9.04 -1.27 -7.09
C MET A 32 -8.76 -0.20 -6.06
N GLU A 33 -9.76 0.65 -5.86
CA GLU A 33 -9.69 1.66 -4.83
C GLU A 33 -9.94 1.03 -3.47
N HIS A 34 -9.25 1.55 -2.46
CA HIS A 34 -9.39 1.08 -1.09
C HIS A 34 -9.67 2.27 -0.19
N SER A 35 -10.57 2.08 0.76
CA SER A 35 -10.80 3.08 1.80
C SER A 35 -9.67 3.00 2.82
N ALA A 36 -9.51 4.07 3.60
CA ALA A 36 -8.53 4.06 4.68
C ALA A 36 -8.80 2.95 5.68
N SER A 37 -10.08 2.71 5.98
CA SER A 37 -10.46 1.64 6.89
C SER A 37 -10.03 0.27 6.36
N ASN A 38 -10.26 0.05 5.07
CA ASN A 38 -9.89 -1.22 4.46
C ASN A 38 -8.38 -1.44 4.50
N ILE A 39 -7.63 -0.39 4.20
CA ILE A 39 -6.17 -0.49 4.25
C ILE A 39 -5.70 -0.75 5.68
N ALA A 40 -6.31 -0.07 6.65
CA ALA A 40 -5.95 -0.28 8.05
C ALA A 40 -6.18 -1.73 8.47
N ASP A 41 -7.31 -2.29 8.05
CA ASP A 41 -7.62 -3.68 8.38
C ASP A 41 -6.62 -4.63 7.74
N LEU A 42 -6.26 -4.39 6.49
CA LEU A 42 -5.35 -5.26 5.76
C LEU A 42 -3.92 -5.18 6.26
N THR A 43 -3.55 -4.08 6.88
CA THR A 43 -2.18 -3.85 7.34
C THR A 43 -2.03 -3.96 8.84
N ASP A 44 -3.14 -4.13 9.55
CA ASP A 44 -3.14 -4.17 11.02
C ASP A 44 -2.57 -2.89 11.61
N ARG A 45 -2.86 -1.76 10.97
CA ARG A 45 -2.45 -0.44 11.43
C ARG A 45 -3.68 0.36 11.82
N SER A 46 -3.49 1.42 12.59
CA SER A 46 -4.62 2.27 12.96
C SER A 46 -5.10 3.09 11.78
N ARG A 47 -6.38 3.40 11.77
CA ARG A 47 -6.95 4.25 10.73
C ARG A 47 -6.28 5.61 10.68
N SER A 48 -5.94 6.16 11.86
CA SER A 48 -5.29 7.45 11.91
C SER A 48 -3.95 7.44 11.19
N GLN A 49 -3.15 6.41 11.44
CA GLN A 49 -1.84 6.31 10.81
C GLN A 49 -1.98 6.17 9.31
N VAL A 50 -2.89 5.30 8.87
CA VAL A 50 -3.11 5.09 7.44
C VAL A 50 -3.61 6.37 6.79
N HIS A 51 -4.54 7.06 7.46
CA HIS A 51 -5.11 8.28 6.90
C HIS A 51 -4.04 9.37 6.72
N MET A 52 -3.15 9.51 7.70
CA MET A 52 -2.08 10.50 7.59
C MET A 52 -1.16 10.20 6.42
N VAL A 53 -0.81 8.93 6.24
CA VAL A 53 0.04 8.54 5.13
C VAL A 53 -0.67 8.79 3.80
N LEU A 54 -1.94 8.40 3.71
CA LEU A 54 -2.70 8.62 2.47
C LEU A 54 -2.80 10.09 2.12
N GLN A 55 -3.01 10.95 3.12
CA GLN A 55 -3.09 12.37 2.85
C GLN A 55 -1.79 12.92 2.30
N ARG A 56 -0.68 12.47 2.87
CA ARG A 56 0.62 12.90 2.36
C ARG A 56 0.85 12.43 0.94
N LEU A 57 0.48 11.19 0.65
CA LEU A 57 0.65 10.66 -0.70
C LEU A 57 -0.27 11.33 -1.71
N VAL A 58 -1.44 11.76 -1.28
CA VAL A 58 -2.33 12.55 -2.14
C VAL A 58 -1.71 13.91 -2.44
N GLN A 59 -1.07 14.52 -1.45
CA GLN A 59 -0.43 15.81 -1.67
C GLN A 59 0.70 15.73 -2.68
N THR A 60 1.39 14.61 -2.74
CA THR A 60 2.45 14.42 -3.73
C THR A 60 1.92 13.92 -5.05
N GLU A 61 0.60 13.71 -5.15
CA GLU A 61 -0.09 13.24 -6.34
C GLU A 61 0.26 11.81 -6.74
N LEU A 62 0.94 11.08 -5.89
CA LEU A 62 1.17 9.67 -6.15
C LEU A 62 -0.14 8.87 -5.98
N VAL A 63 -1.00 9.33 -5.12
CA VAL A 63 -2.27 8.66 -4.81
C VAL A 63 -3.41 9.61 -5.14
N LEU A 64 -4.44 9.08 -5.75
CA LEU A 64 -5.67 9.82 -6.03
C LEU A 64 -6.73 9.42 -5.02
N ARG A 65 -7.47 10.42 -4.57
CA ARG A 65 -8.60 10.20 -3.70
C ARG A 65 -9.88 10.32 -4.52
N CYS A 66 -10.70 9.30 -4.49
CA CYS A 66 -11.98 9.28 -5.19
C CYS A 66 -13.09 9.31 -4.15
N VAL A 67 -14.03 10.21 -4.30
CA VAL A 67 -15.16 10.34 -3.39
C VAL A 67 -16.44 10.03 -4.15
N LEU A 68 -17.20 9.07 -3.66
CA LEU A 68 -18.48 8.69 -4.26
C LEU A 68 -19.48 8.48 -3.14
N GLU A 69 -20.52 9.34 -3.12
CA GLU A 69 -21.64 9.17 -2.20
C GLU A 69 -21.18 8.95 -0.77
N GLY A 70 -20.26 9.78 -0.33
CA GLY A 70 -19.79 9.73 1.05
C GLY A 70 -18.69 8.71 1.30
N TRP A 71 -18.35 7.91 0.31
CA TRP A 71 -17.28 6.94 0.42
C TRP A 71 -16.00 7.52 -0.19
N SER A 72 -14.90 7.39 0.52
CA SER A 72 -13.60 7.83 0.02
C SER A 72 -12.72 6.63 -0.26
N GLY A 73 -12.25 6.54 -1.49
CA GLY A 73 -11.33 5.50 -1.88
C GLY A 73 -10.03 6.08 -2.39
N TYR A 74 -8.97 5.28 -2.32
CA TYR A 74 -7.63 5.72 -2.71
C TYR A 74 -7.03 4.72 -3.66
N ARG A 75 -6.32 5.21 -4.68
CA ARG A 75 -5.60 4.36 -5.62
C ARG A 75 -4.39 5.10 -6.13
N LEU A 76 -3.47 4.37 -6.72
CA LEU A 76 -2.30 5.01 -7.32
C LEU A 76 -2.72 5.84 -8.53
N ASN A 77 -2.03 6.96 -8.70
CA ASN A 77 -2.27 7.88 -9.82
C ASN A 77 -1.51 7.36 -11.04
N PRO A 78 -2.21 6.92 -12.09
CA PRO A 78 -1.52 6.36 -13.25
C PRO A 78 -0.65 7.37 -13.99
N GLN A 79 -0.84 8.66 -13.74
CA GLN A 79 -0.06 9.70 -14.40
C GLN A 79 1.22 10.06 -13.66
N HIS A 80 1.38 9.56 -12.43
CA HIS A 80 2.57 9.89 -11.66
C HIS A 80 3.76 9.05 -12.14
N PRO A 81 4.94 9.65 -12.29
CA PRO A 81 6.09 8.91 -12.81
C PRO A 81 6.54 7.75 -11.93
N LEU A 82 6.25 7.78 -10.64
CA LEU A 82 6.64 6.70 -9.74
C LEU A 82 5.66 5.53 -9.72
N THR A 83 4.47 5.69 -10.28
CA THR A 83 3.41 4.70 -10.14
C THR A 83 3.82 3.32 -10.65
N GLU A 84 4.42 3.26 -11.84
CA GLU A 84 4.82 1.98 -12.39
C GLU A 84 5.93 1.33 -11.57
N HIS A 85 6.82 2.14 -11.01
CA HIS A 85 7.85 1.61 -10.13
C HIS A 85 7.27 1.06 -8.84
N VAL A 86 6.28 1.76 -8.26
CA VAL A 86 5.61 1.28 -7.07
C VAL A 86 4.92 -0.05 -7.35
N LYS A 87 4.23 -0.15 -8.48
CA LYS A 87 3.57 -1.39 -8.86
C LYS A 87 4.58 -2.52 -9.03
N ALA A 88 5.69 -2.24 -9.68
CA ALA A 88 6.71 -3.24 -9.92
C ALA A 88 7.29 -3.74 -8.61
N ILE A 89 7.61 -2.84 -7.69
CA ILE A 89 8.14 -3.23 -6.39
C ILE A 89 7.11 -4.05 -5.62
N ALA A 90 5.85 -3.61 -5.64
CA ALA A 90 4.80 -4.28 -4.89
C ALA A 90 4.58 -5.71 -5.35
N GLN A 91 4.85 -5.98 -6.62
CA GLN A 91 4.68 -7.33 -7.16
C GLN A 91 5.83 -8.26 -6.86
N LEU A 92 6.94 -7.74 -6.38
CA LEU A 92 8.08 -8.58 -6.05
C LEU A 92 7.74 -9.45 -4.85
N ARG A 93 8.24 -10.66 -4.86
CA ARG A 93 8.11 -11.56 -3.73
C ARG A 93 9.47 -11.70 -3.09
N ILE A 94 9.52 -11.39 -1.80
CA ILE A 94 10.75 -11.53 -1.05
C ILE A 94 10.77 -12.94 -0.51
N THR A 95 11.61 -13.78 -1.11
CA THR A 95 11.75 -15.15 -0.67
C THR A 95 12.87 -15.23 0.35
N ARG A 96 12.64 -15.96 1.39
CA ARG A 96 13.69 -16.15 2.36
C ARG A 96 14.77 -17.02 1.77
N SER A 97 16.00 -16.60 2.02
CA SER A 97 17.13 -17.31 1.44
C SER A 97 17.20 -18.77 1.90
N THR A 98 16.68 -19.02 3.08
CA THR A 98 16.71 -20.38 3.59
C THR A 98 15.92 -21.34 2.75
N GLU A 99 14.95 -20.83 2.03
CA GLU A 99 14.14 -21.70 1.20
C GLU A 99 14.86 -22.13 -0.03
N GLY A 100 15.76 -21.31 -0.47
CA GLY A 100 16.54 -21.67 -1.61
C GLY A 100 17.71 -22.54 -1.27
N ALA A 101 17.96 -22.63 -0.01
CA ALA A 101 19.10 -23.43 0.42
C ALA A 101 18.83 -24.89 0.21
#